data_562b255e0cd5884a7879c235a8f00682
#
_entry.id   562b255e0cd5884a7879c235a8f00682
#
_cell.length_a   1.000
_cell.length_b   1.000
_cell.length_c   1.000
_cell.angle_alpha   90.00
_cell.angle_beta   90.00
_cell.angle_gamma   90.00
#
_symmetry.space_group_name_H-M   'P 1'
#
loop_
_entity.id
_entity.type
_entity.pdbx_description
1 polymer ?
#
loop_
_entity_poly.entity_id
_entity_poly.type
_entity_poly.pdbx_seq_one_letter_code
_entity_poly.pdbx_strand_id
1 'polypeptide(L)'
;ALIEVNKLDRRKLEAYHIGFVLGPCVNASGRLESAALSLKLWLEEDYRKAVPMAAELKSLNDSRKEMTEAGVRQAVRLLERETEKEYTDTVNVQVSDTENQERQKNAVEELSSDKQDKVLILYLPDCHESLAGIIAGRIRERYHKPTIVLTDAEEGVKGSGRSIEAYDMFAHLSACKDLFDKF
;
A
#
# COMPACT_ATOMS: atom_id res chain seq x y z
N ALA A 1 8.84 -7.14 28.04
CA ALA A 1 8.94 -8.07 26.89
C ALA A 1 9.10 -7.31 25.58
N LEU A 2 8.08 -6.57 25.05
CA LEU A 2 8.15 -5.91 23.72
C LEU A 2 9.34 -4.93 23.57
N ILE A 3 9.68 -4.17 24.59
CA ILE A 3 10.82 -3.25 24.59
C ILE A 3 12.13 -4.01 24.37
N GLU A 4 12.27 -5.13 25.05
CA GLU A 4 13.48 -5.97 25.00
C GLU A 4 13.65 -6.66 23.65
N VAL A 5 12.60 -7.32 23.12
CA VAL A 5 12.68 -7.99 21.82
C VAL A 5 12.94 -7.01 20.67
N ASN A 6 12.53 -5.73 20.84
CA ASN A 6 12.86 -4.66 19.90
C ASN A 6 14.20 -3.96 20.22
N LYS A 7 14.97 -4.43 21.22
CA LYS A 7 16.27 -3.88 21.61
C LYS A 7 16.25 -2.39 21.97
N LEU A 8 15.15 -1.93 22.57
CA LEU A 8 14.99 -0.54 23.00
C LEU A 8 15.52 -0.33 24.43
N ASP A 9 16.08 0.84 24.68
CA ASP A 9 16.47 1.26 26.03
C ASP A 9 15.24 1.79 26.77
N ARG A 10 14.84 1.11 27.86
CA ARG A 10 13.71 1.51 28.71
C ARG A 10 13.80 2.93 29.25
N ARG A 11 15.02 3.46 29.42
CA ARG A 11 15.26 4.80 29.96
C ARG A 11 15.12 5.91 28.93
N LYS A 12 15.09 5.55 27.65
CA LYS A 12 15.02 6.47 26.50
C LYS A 12 13.76 6.25 25.65
N LEU A 13 12.70 5.75 26.27
CA LEU A 13 11.42 5.58 25.56
C LEU A 13 10.75 6.93 25.34
N GLU A 14 10.36 7.16 24.09
CA GLU A 14 9.65 8.34 23.61
C GLU A 14 8.35 7.93 22.93
N ALA A 15 7.45 8.88 22.70
CA ALA A 15 6.19 8.67 21.98
C ALA A 15 6.42 8.01 20.60
N TYR A 16 7.52 8.35 19.91
CA TYR A 16 7.94 7.73 18.67
C TYR A 16 8.08 6.20 18.79
N HIS A 17 8.75 5.72 19.84
CA HIS A 17 8.94 4.28 20.05
C HIS A 17 7.60 3.56 20.27
N ILE A 18 6.67 4.21 20.96
CA ILE A 18 5.33 3.65 21.17
C ILE A 18 4.56 3.59 19.85
N GLY A 19 4.51 4.68 19.09
CA GLY A 19 3.71 4.78 17.88
C GLY A 19 4.29 4.02 16.69
N PHE A 20 5.62 3.98 16.54
CA PHE A 20 6.27 3.49 15.31
C PHE A 20 7.07 2.19 15.47
N VAL A 21 7.30 1.73 16.71
CA VAL A 21 8.00 0.47 16.96
C VAL A 21 7.11 -0.53 17.69
N LEU A 22 6.61 -0.19 18.87
CA LEU A 22 5.84 -1.13 19.70
C LEU A 22 4.40 -1.29 19.21
N GLY A 23 3.72 -0.21 18.87
CA GLY A 23 2.35 -0.24 18.34
C GLY A 23 2.20 -1.06 17.06
N PRO A 24 3.08 -0.92 16.07
CA PRO A 24 3.08 -1.79 14.89
C PRO A 24 3.25 -3.29 15.20
N CYS A 25 4.02 -3.68 16.21
CA CYS A 25 4.13 -5.08 16.64
C CYS A 25 2.78 -5.59 17.18
N VAL A 26 2.13 -4.81 18.05
CA VAL A 26 0.81 -5.15 18.60
C VAL A 26 -0.24 -5.28 17.49
N ASN A 27 -0.25 -4.35 16.54
CA ASN A 27 -1.22 -4.34 15.44
C ASN A 27 -0.98 -5.42 14.38
N ALA A 28 0.22 -5.98 14.30
CA ALA A 28 0.58 -6.95 13.27
C ALA A 28 -0.21 -8.26 13.40
N SER A 29 -0.46 -8.74 14.61
CA SER A 29 -1.24 -9.97 14.83
C SER A 29 -2.67 -9.85 14.29
N GLY A 30 -3.35 -8.74 14.57
CA GLY A 30 -4.71 -8.50 14.07
C GLY A 30 -4.81 -8.30 12.56
N ARG A 31 -3.68 -8.11 11.86
CA ARG A 31 -3.64 -8.00 10.40
C ARG A 31 -3.36 -9.33 9.71
N LEU A 32 -2.44 -10.13 10.25
CA LEU A 32 -1.95 -11.34 9.59
C LEU A 32 -2.56 -12.62 10.15
N GLU A 33 -3.04 -12.59 11.40
CA GLU A 33 -3.59 -13.75 12.11
C GLU A 33 -4.81 -13.35 12.95
N SER A 34 -4.58 -13.11 14.24
CA SER A 34 -5.62 -12.78 15.22
C SER A 34 -5.11 -11.80 16.25
N ALA A 35 -5.94 -10.82 16.61
CA ALA A 35 -5.65 -9.88 17.70
C ALA A 35 -5.51 -10.57 19.09
N ALA A 36 -5.91 -11.85 19.19
CA ALA A 36 -5.85 -12.60 20.45
C ALA A 36 -4.45 -12.70 21.03
N LEU A 37 -3.39 -12.81 20.20
CA LEU A 37 -2.00 -12.86 20.67
C LEU A 37 -1.61 -11.57 21.38
N SER A 38 -1.96 -10.42 20.81
CA SER A 38 -1.71 -9.12 21.45
C SER A 38 -2.45 -8.98 22.77
N LEU A 39 -3.72 -9.40 22.83
CA LEU A 39 -4.50 -9.39 24.06
C LEU A 39 -3.88 -10.31 25.13
N LYS A 40 -3.47 -11.53 24.75
CA LYS A 40 -2.78 -12.46 25.68
C LYS A 40 -1.51 -11.84 26.24
N LEU A 41 -0.70 -11.17 25.41
CA LEU A 41 0.51 -10.50 25.90
C LEU A 41 0.19 -9.39 26.92
N TRP A 42 -0.89 -8.62 26.71
CA TRP A 42 -1.29 -7.56 27.65
C TRP A 42 -1.80 -8.09 28.99
N LEU A 43 -2.37 -9.29 29.01
CA LEU A 43 -2.91 -9.93 30.20
C LEU A 43 -1.89 -10.87 30.90
N GLU A 44 -0.72 -11.14 30.28
CA GLU A 44 0.28 -12.05 30.85
C GLU A 44 1.12 -11.36 31.92
N GLU A 45 1.04 -11.89 33.14
CA GLU A 45 1.76 -11.38 34.32
C GLU A 45 3.15 -12.05 34.45
N ASP A 46 3.32 -13.28 33.95
CA ASP A 46 4.61 -13.98 33.97
C ASP A 46 5.49 -13.48 32.83
N TYR A 47 6.55 -12.77 33.18
CA TYR A 47 7.51 -12.23 32.23
C TYR A 47 8.13 -13.31 31.33
N ARG A 48 8.37 -14.51 31.85
CA ARG A 48 8.95 -15.62 31.09
C ARG A 48 8.03 -16.10 29.96
N LYS A 49 6.72 -16.00 30.18
CA LYS A 49 5.70 -16.31 29.16
C LYS A 49 5.47 -15.13 28.21
N ALA A 50 5.58 -13.91 28.73
CA ALA A 50 5.40 -12.70 27.93
C ALA A 50 6.51 -12.50 26.87
N VAL A 51 7.75 -12.92 27.12
CA VAL A 51 8.88 -12.77 26.17
C VAL A 51 8.65 -13.51 24.87
N PRO A 52 8.31 -14.82 24.83
CA PRO A 52 8.03 -15.51 23.58
C PRO A 52 6.85 -14.91 22.81
N MET A 53 5.76 -14.50 23.48
CA MET A 53 4.63 -13.81 22.83
C MET A 53 5.06 -12.50 22.19
N ALA A 54 5.89 -11.72 22.86
CA ALA A 54 6.44 -10.49 22.33
C ALA A 54 7.36 -10.73 21.13
N ALA A 55 8.15 -11.81 21.14
CA ALA A 55 9.00 -12.21 20.02
C ALA A 55 8.16 -12.61 18.79
N GLU A 56 7.07 -13.33 19.00
CA GLU A 56 6.11 -13.71 17.95
C GLU A 56 5.46 -12.47 17.32
N LEU A 57 4.97 -11.52 18.14
CA LEU A 57 4.42 -10.26 17.65
C LEU A 57 5.42 -9.44 16.83
N LYS A 58 6.70 -9.44 17.26
CA LYS A 58 7.77 -8.81 16.50
C LYS A 58 7.99 -9.50 15.16
N SER A 59 8.01 -10.82 15.13
CA SER A 59 8.15 -11.61 13.90
C SER A 59 7.02 -11.34 12.92
N LEU A 60 5.76 -11.33 13.39
CA LEU A 60 4.60 -10.96 12.58
C LEU A 60 4.72 -9.54 12.00
N ASN A 61 5.22 -8.59 12.80
CA ASN A 61 5.44 -7.23 12.30
C ASN A 61 6.55 -7.17 11.23
N ASP A 62 7.61 -7.94 11.38
CA ASP A 62 8.68 -8.01 10.39
C ASP A 62 8.16 -8.64 9.09
N SER A 63 7.42 -9.75 9.15
CA SER A 63 6.73 -10.35 8.00
C SER A 63 5.77 -9.37 7.33
N ARG A 64 4.96 -8.65 8.11
CA ARG A 64 4.07 -7.60 7.57
C ARG A 64 4.84 -6.54 6.79
N LYS A 65 6.01 -6.10 7.30
CA LYS A 65 6.86 -5.11 6.60
C LYS A 65 7.35 -5.66 5.27
N GLU A 66 7.90 -6.87 5.27
CA GLU A 66 8.42 -7.54 4.07
C GLU A 66 7.32 -7.72 3.01
N MET A 67 6.14 -8.20 3.41
CA MET A 67 4.99 -8.34 2.50
C MET A 67 4.53 -6.98 1.96
N THR A 68 4.48 -5.94 2.80
CA THR A 68 4.13 -4.59 2.36
C THR A 68 5.13 -4.05 1.34
N GLU A 69 6.44 -4.22 1.59
CA GLU A 69 7.49 -3.79 0.68
C GLU A 69 7.46 -4.56 -0.65
N ALA A 70 7.20 -5.86 -0.60
CA ALA A 70 7.01 -6.67 -1.80
C ALA A 70 5.82 -6.17 -2.64
N GLY A 71 4.67 -5.91 -2.00
CA GLY A 71 3.49 -5.38 -2.67
C GLY A 71 3.73 -3.99 -3.27
N VAL A 72 4.45 -3.10 -2.57
CA VAL A 72 4.83 -1.79 -3.11
C VAL A 72 5.74 -1.94 -4.33
N ARG A 73 6.74 -2.83 -4.27
CA ARG A 73 7.61 -3.09 -5.44
C ARG A 73 6.82 -3.63 -6.63
N GLN A 74 5.86 -4.53 -6.39
CA GLN A 74 4.99 -5.06 -7.45
C GLN A 74 4.12 -3.96 -8.06
N ALA A 75 3.49 -3.13 -7.23
CA ALA A 75 2.68 -1.99 -7.67
C ALA A 75 3.48 -1.00 -8.55
N VAL A 76 4.69 -0.65 -8.12
CA VAL A 76 5.59 0.23 -8.89
C VAL A 76 5.92 -0.35 -10.26
N ARG A 77 6.26 -1.65 -10.32
CA ARG A 77 6.55 -2.33 -11.60
C ARG A 77 5.36 -2.35 -12.56
N LEU A 78 4.13 -2.48 -12.04
CA LEU A 78 2.94 -2.43 -12.87
C LEU A 78 2.77 -1.04 -13.48
N LEU A 79 2.90 0.02 -12.68
CA LEU A 79 2.81 1.40 -13.15
C LEU A 79 3.90 1.75 -14.17
N GLU A 80 5.14 1.32 -13.94
CA GLU A 80 6.25 1.54 -14.87
C GLU A 80 6.00 0.85 -16.22
N ARG A 81 5.48 -0.38 -16.21
CA ARG A 81 5.13 -1.12 -17.45
C ARG A 81 3.98 -0.49 -18.23
N GLU A 82 2.98 0.05 -17.54
CA GLU A 82 1.88 0.77 -18.20
C GLU A 82 2.39 2.02 -18.89
N THR A 83 3.23 2.79 -18.22
CA THR A 83 3.86 3.99 -18.80
C THR A 83 4.73 3.64 -20.02
N GLU A 84 5.51 2.55 -19.98
CA GLU A 84 6.33 2.10 -21.12
C GLU A 84 5.47 1.65 -22.31
N LYS A 85 4.35 0.96 -22.06
CA LYS A 85 3.43 0.54 -23.13
C LYS A 85 2.77 1.75 -23.79
N GLU A 86 2.24 2.69 -23.01
CA GLU A 86 1.65 3.92 -23.52
C GLU A 86 2.65 4.72 -24.37
N TYR A 87 3.91 4.82 -23.91
CA TYR A 87 4.98 5.47 -24.67
C TYR A 87 5.24 4.73 -26.00
N THR A 88 5.34 3.40 -26.00
CA THR A 88 5.61 2.58 -27.20
C THR A 88 4.46 2.66 -28.19
N ASP A 89 3.21 2.59 -27.73
CA ASP A 89 2.03 2.69 -28.56
C ASP A 89 1.91 4.10 -29.17
N THR A 90 2.22 5.14 -28.44
CA THR A 90 2.22 6.52 -28.93
C THR A 90 3.29 6.76 -29.98
N VAL A 91 4.49 6.21 -29.79
CA VAL A 91 5.61 6.30 -30.76
C VAL A 91 5.31 5.52 -32.04
N ASN A 92 4.73 4.33 -31.93
CA ASN A 92 4.40 3.50 -33.11
C ASN A 92 3.29 4.08 -34.00
N VAL A 93 2.37 4.87 -33.42
CA VAL A 93 1.33 5.57 -34.20
C VAL A 93 1.89 6.77 -34.98
N GLN A 94 3.02 7.35 -34.54
CA GLN A 94 3.61 8.56 -35.13
C GLN A 94 4.70 8.30 -36.21
N VAL A 95 5.18 7.08 -36.35
CA VAL A 95 6.25 6.74 -37.34
C VAL A 95 5.79 6.75 -38.81
N SER A 96 4.51 6.99 -39.06
CA SER A 96 3.98 7.04 -40.42
C SER A 96 4.13 8.39 -41.16
N ASP A 97 4.53 9.50 -40.49
CA ASP A 97 4.67 10.79 -41.13
C ASP A 97 5.97 11.52 -40.71
N THR A 98 6.97 11.42 -41.59
CA THR A 98 8.26 12.10 -41.49
C THR A 98 8.17 13.54 -41.95
N GLU A 99 7.98 14.50 -41.06
CA GLU A 99 8.45 15.90 -41.15
C GLU A 99 8.03 16.71 -39.88
N ASN A 100 8.96 16.93 -38.95
CA ASN A 100 8.93 17.94 -37.86
C ASN A 100 9.32 17.39 -36.47
N GLN A 101 10.59 17.09 -36.28
CA GLN A 101 11.11 16.50 -35.04
C GLN A 101 11.03 17.41 -33.79
N GLU A 102 11.04 18.74 -33.90
CA GLU A 102 10.97 19.64 -32.76
C GLU A 102 9.54 20.01 -32.32
N ARG A 103 8.60 20.09 -33.27
CA ARG A 103 7.17 20.25 -32.93
C ARG A 103 6.58 18.97 -32.33
N GLN A 104 7.11 17.81 -32.69
CA GLN A 104 6.69 16.51 -32.17
C GLN A 104 7.07 16.29 -30.70
N LYS A 105 8.25 16.76 -30.26
CA LYS A 105 8.66 16.64 -28.85
C LYS A 105 7.73 17.41 -27.90
N ASN A 106 7.37 18.62 -28.24
CA ASN A 106 6.48 19.44 -27.41
C ASN A 106 5.03 18.93 -27.42
N ALA A 107 4.55 18.40 -28.56
CA ALA A 107 3.22 17.80 -28.68
C ALA A 107 3.11 16.47 -27.91
N VAL A 108 4.19 15.66 -27.85
CA VAL A 108 4.25 14.41 -27.10
C VAL A 108 4.27 14.68 -25.59
N GLU A 109 4.96 15.72 -25.11
CA GLU A 109 4.92 16.13 -23.70
C GLU A 109 3.54 16.68 -23.28
N GLU A 110 2.86 17.44 -24.12
CA GLU A 110 1.50 17.92 -23.85
C GLU A 110 0.45 16.78 -23.91
N LEU A 111 0.53 15.86 -24.86
CA LEU A 111 -0.38 14.73 -24.98
C LEU A 111 -0.17 13.67 -23.89
N SER A 112 1.06 13.47 -23.43
CA SER A 112 1.35 12.54 -22.35
C SER A 112 0.88 13.06 -20.99
N SER A 113 0.81 14.37 -20.78
CA SER A 113 0.35 14.97 -19.52
C SER A 113 -1.17 14.87 -19.35
N ASP A 114 -1.95 14.83 -20.44
CA ASP A 114 -3.42 14.80 -20.40
C ASP A 114 -4.01 13.38 -20.35
N LYS A 115 -3.22 12.36 -20.72
CA LYS A 115 -3.60 10.94 -20.71
C LYS A 115 -3.21 10.19 -19.42
N GLN A 116 -2.46 10.80 -18.53
CA GLN A 116 -2.04 10.14 -17.30
C GLN A 116 -3.23 9.93 -16.36
N ASP A 117 -3.48 8.70 -15.96
CA ASP A 117 -4.55 8.34 -15.04
C ASP A 117 -4.57 9.25 -13.81
N LYS A 118 -5.72 9.90 -13.59
CA LYS A 118 -5.94 10.79 -12.44
C LYS A 118 -6.09 10.03 -11.13
N VAL A 119 -6.48 8.75 -11.21
CA VAL A 119 -6.64 7.82 -10.10
C VAL A 119 -5.90 6.53 -10.45
N LEU A 120 -5.02 6.06 -9.58
CA LEU A 120 -4.31 4.80 -9.77
C LEU A 120 -5.16 3.65 -9.25
N ILE A 121 -5.46 2.66 -10.10
CA ILE A 121 -6.16 1.44 -9.72
C ILE A 121 -5.23 0.26 -10.00
N LEU A 122 -4.82 -0.45 -8.94
CA LEU A 122 -3.83 -1.52 -8.99
C LEU A 122 -4.43 -2.83 -8.52
N TYR A 123 -4.32 -3.88 -9.31
CA TYR A 123 -4.74 -5.22 -8.93
C TYR A 123 -3.51 -6.06 -8.54
N LEU A 124 -3.48 -6.46 -7.27
CA LEU A 124 -2.42 -7.25 -6.64
C LEU A 124 -3.04 -8.52 -6.04
N PRO A 125 -3.34 -9.55 -6.84
CA PRO A 125 -4.12 -10.72 -6.39
C PRO A 125 -3.50 -11.44 -5.20
N ASP A 126 -2.17 -11.56 -5.16
CA ASP A 126 -1.44 -12.26 -4.11
C ASP A 126 -1.20 -11.42 -2.85
N CYS A 127 -1.69 -10.18 -2.82
CA CYS A 127 -1.52 -9.29 -1.67
C CYS A 127 -2.52 -9.66 -0.58
N HIS A 128 -2.04 -9.81 0.66
CA HIS A 128 -2.94 -10.00 1.80
C HIS A 128 -3.88 -8.79 1.96
N GLU A 129 -5.19 -9.03 2.05
CA GLU A 129 -6.23 -7.98 2.05
C GLU A 129 -5.99 -6.86 3.08
N SER A 130 -5.50 -7.22 4.28
CA SER A 130 -5.21 -6.26 5.35
C SER A 130 -4.05 -5.30 5.04
N LEU A 131 -3.26 -5.57 4.00
CA LEU A 131 -2.12 -4.76 3.57
C LEU A 131 -2.45 -3.84 2.39
N ALA A 132 -3.51 -4.11 1.65
CA ALA A 132 -3.91 -3.33 0.47
C ALA A 132 -3.97 -1.82 0.78
N GLY A 133 -4.58 -1.44 1.91
CA GLY A 133 -4.66 -0.04 2.33
C GLY A 133 -3.34 0.61 2.75
N ILE A 134 -2.35 -0.18 3.20
CA ILE A 134 -1.01 0.32 3.52
C ILE A 134 -0.24 0.55 2.22
N ILE A 135 -0.34 -0.38 1.28
CA ILE A 135 0.29 -0.29 -0.04
C ILE A 135 -0.30 0.90 -0.81
N ALA A 136 -1.63 1.03 -0.85
CA ALA A 136 -2.30 2.18 -1.46
C ALA A 136 -1.79 3.51 -0.89
N GLY A 137 -1.61 3.60 0.44
CA GLY A 137 -1.05 4.77 1.10
C GLY A 137 0.36 5.11 0.61
N ARG A 138 1.25 4.12 0.51
CA ARG A 138 2.62 4.33 0.04
C ARG A 138 2.71 4.70 -1.44
N ILE A 139 1.87 4.12 -2.29
CA ILE A 139 1.79 4.49 -3.71
C ILE A 139 1.24 5.90 -3.85
N ARG A 140 0.17 6.26 -3.14
CA ARG A 140 -0.35 7.62 -3.08
C ARG A 140 0.72 8.64 -2.68
N GLU A 141 1.52 8.35 -1.65
CA GLU A 141 2.60 9.23 -1.19
C GLU A 141 3.70 9.39 -2.25
N ARG A 142 4.03 8.33 -2.98
CA ARG A 142 5.08 8.34 -4.00
C ARG A 142 4.66 9.07 -5.28
N TYR A 143 3.41 8.89 -5.72
CA TYR A 143 2.92 9.41 -7.00
C TYR A 143 2.03 10.64 -6.85
N HIS A 144 1.67 11.02 -5.61
CA HIS A 144 0.76 12.14 -5.29
C HIS A 144 -0.60 12.03 -5.98
N LYS A 145 -1.09 10.81 -6.19
CA LYS A 145 -2.36 10.49 -6.84
C LYS A 145 -3.27 9.67 -5.94
N PRO A 146 -4.60 9.84 -6.00
CA PRO A 146 -5.53 8.94 -5.37
C PRO A 146 -5.24 7.51 -5.84
N THR A 147 -5.19 6.56 -4.92
CA THR A 147 -4.77 5.20 -5.25
C THR A 147 -5.72 4.19 -4.63
N ILE A 148 -6.15 3.22 -5.42
CA ILE A 148 -6.95 2.06 -5.00
C ILE A 148 -6.12 0.82 -5.27
N VAL A 149 -5.99 -0.05 -4.28
CA VAL A 149 -5.40 -1.39 -4.43
C VAL A 149 -6.51 -2.41 -4.27
N LEU A 150 -6.65 -3.26 -5.26
CA LEU A 150 -7.55 -4.39 -5.30
C LEU A 150 -6.74 -5.67 -5.05
N THR A 151 -7.32 -6.62 -4.33
CA THR A 151 -6.69 -7.91 -4.04
C THR A 151 -7.75 -9.00 -3.95
N ASP A 152 -7.35 -10.26 -4.17
CA ASP A 152 -8.23 -11.40 -3.95
C ASP A 152 -8.48 -11.59 -2.45
N ALA A 153 -9.69 -12.01 -2.12
CA ALA A 153 -10.14 -12.37 -0.78
C ALA A 153 -11.05 -13.58 -0.86
N GLU A 154 -11.43 -14.16 0.29
CA GLU A 154 -12.30 -15.36 0.34
C GLU A 154 -13.63 -15.19 -0.42
N GLU A 155 -14.20 -14.00 -0.38
CA GLU A 155 -15.48 -13.66 -1.02
C GLU A 155 -15.29 -12.67 -2.20
N GLY A 156 -14.41 -12.99 -3.16
CA GLY A 156 -14.20 -12.14 -4.35
C GLY A 156 -13.06 -11.14 -4.19
N VAL A 157 -13.15 -10.01 -4.89
CA VAL A 157 -12.11 -8.98 -4.88
C VAL A 157 -12.43 -7.90 -3.87
N LYS A 158 -11.46 -7.59 -2.99
CA LYS A 158 -11.57 -6.46 -2.05
C LYS A 158 -10.67 -5.30 -2.47
N GLY A 159 -11.18 -4.08 -2.31
CA GLY A 159 -10.43 -2.85 -2.58
C GLY A 159 -10.15 -2.04 -1.33
N SER A 160 -9.02 -1.35 -1.32
CA SER A 160 -8.70 -0.34 -0.31
C SER A 160 -8.11 0.89 -0.96
N GLY A 161 -8.77 2.04 -0.77
CA GLY A 161 -8.38 3.31 -1.37
C GLY A 161 -7.70 4.27 -0.39
N ARG A 162 -6.86 5.14 -0.93
CA ARG A 162 -6.28 6.30 -0.24
C ARG A 162 -6.35 7.50 -1.14
N SER A 163 -7.04 8.54 -0.66
CA SER A 163 -7.23 9.78 -1.39
C SER A 163 -6.11 10.80 -1.14
N ILE A 164 -6.13 11.85 -1.94
CA ILE A 164 -5.39 13.11 -1.73
C ILE A 164 -6.38 14.19 -1.34
N GLU A 165 -5.91 15.31 -0.82
CA GLU A 165 -6.76 16.41 -0.34
C GLU A 165 -7.65 16.99 -1.45
N ALA A 166 -7.13 17.07 -2.67
CA ALA A 166 -7.83 17.61 -3.83
C ALA A 166 -8.90 16.68 -4.46
N TYR A 167 -9.09 15.44 -3.93
CA TYR A 167 -9.98 14.45 -4.52
C TYR A 167 -10.82 13.72 -3.46
N ASP A 168 -12.13 13.91 -3.49
CA ASP A 168 -13.07 13.19 -2.61
C ASP A 168 -13.39 11.80 -3.17
N MET A 169 -12.51 10.83 -2.87
CA MET A 169 -12.68 9.45 -3.29
C MET A 169 -13.97 8.82 -2.78
N PHE A 170 -14.39 9.16 -1.55
CA PHE A 170 -15.61 8.59 -0.99
C PHE A 170 -16.85 9.04 -1.76
N ALA A 171 -16.96 10.33 -2.09
CA ALA A 171 -18.07 10.86 -2.88
C ALA A 171 -18.10 10.22 -4.28
N HIS A 172 -16.96 10.08 -4.95
CA HIS A 172 -16.90 9.49 -6.29
C HIS A 172 -17.20 7.99 -6.28
N LEU A 173 -16.68 7.22 -5.34
CA LEU A 173 -17.02 5.80 -5.21
C LEU A 173 -18.48 5.60 -4.82
N SER A 174 -19.04 6.46 -3.96
CA SER A 174 -20.45 6.42 -3.59
C SER A 174 -21.39 6.66 -4.78
N ALA A 175 -20.95 7.47 -5.75
CA ALA A 175 -21.73 7.71 -6.98
C ALA A 175 -21.82 6.48 -7.88
N CYS A 176 -20.89 5.52 -7.76
CA CYS A 176 -20.90 4.26 -8.50
C CYS A 176 -21.07 3.02 -7.59
N LYS A 177 -21.66 3.19 -6.40
CA LYS A 177 -21.83 2.11 -5.41
C LYS A 177 -22.55 0.89 -5.95
N ASP A 178 -23.43 1.08 -6.93
CA ASP A 178 -24.21 -0.01 -7.55
C ASP A 178 -23.33 -0.99 -8.37
N LEU A 179 -22.06 -0.66 -8.57
CA LEU A 179 -21.05 -1.54 -9.19
C LEU A 179 -20.34 -2.44 -8.18
N PHE A 180 -20.59 -2.26 -6.89
CA PHE A 180 -19.97 -3.03 -5.81
C PHE A 180 -21.01 -3.92 -5.12
N ASP A 181 -20.62 -5.15 -4.80
CA ASP A 181 -21.46 -6.05 -3.99
C ASP A 181 -21.61 -5.51 -2.55
N LYS A 182 -20.51 -4.95 -2.03
CA LYS A 182 -20.43 -4.29 -0.71
C LYS A 182 -19.56 -3.03 -0.83
N PHE A 183 -20.09 -1.91 -0.32
CA PHE A 183 -19.36 -0.64 -0.27
C PHE A 183 -19.31 -0.09 1.15
#